data_c7fb7936e137d4002861fd82818e75b8
#
_entry.id   c7fb7936e137d4002861fd82818e75b8
#
_cell.length_a   1.000
_cell.length_b   1.000
_cell.length_c   1.000
_cell.angle_alpha   90.00
_cell.angle_beta   90.00
_cell.angle_gamma   90.00
#
_symmetry.space_group_name_H-M   'P 1'
#
loop_
_entity.id
_entity.type
_entity.pdbx_description
1 polymer ?
#
loop_
_entity_poly.entity_id
_entity_poly.type
_entity_poly.pdbx_seq_one_letter_code
_entity_poly.pdbx_strand_id
1 'polypeptide(L)'
;MQYINRWFIALLIIAGLQITACQKHSEMHEVVHPAEIVKIEGSDLSKVTLTEKAIERLALKTEQVRESKSQKVVPYSSLIYDINGQTWIYTSPESRTFVRAKVDVDHVEGDLAYLNDGPPVGTVVASVGVAELYGAEFKVGH
;
A
#
# COMPACT_ATOMS: atom_id res chain seq x y z
N MET A 1 57.63 -1.31 52.28
CA MET A 1 56.67 -2.21 51.55
C MET A 1 55.25 -1.70 51.54
N GLN A 2 55.03 -0.38 51.51
CA GLN A 2 53.64 0.18 51.54
C GLN A 2 53.26 1.08 50.34
N TYR A 3 54.16 1.20 49.36
CA TYR A 3 53.89 2.10 48.22
C TYR A 3 53.35 1.41 47.00
N ILE A 4 53.40 0.09 46.94
CA ILE A 4 52.91 -0.70 45.78
C ILE A 4 51.39 -0.76 45.71
N ASN A 5 50.71 -0.79 46.86
CA ASN A 5 49.24 -0.90 46.90
C ASN A 5 48.51 0.36 46.47
N ARG A 6 49.11 1.53 46.57
CA ARG A 6 48.44 2.79 46.19
C ARG A 6 48.38 3.01 44.68
N TRP A 7 49.36 2.49 43.96
CA TRP A 7 49.42 2.58 42.50
C TRP A 7 48.46 1.59 41.84
N PHE A 8 48.29 0.40 42.43
CA PHE A 8 47.34 -0.60 41.92
C PHE A 8 45.89 -0.15 42.09
N ILE A 9 45.60 0.56 43.17
CA ILE A 9 44.22 1.10 43.39
C ILE A 9 43.94 2.24 42.42
N ALA A 10 44.93 3.07 42.09
CA ALA A 10 44.74 4.14 41.09
C ALA A 10 44.52 3.58 39.66
N LEU A 11 45.16 2.46 39.32
CA LEU A 11 45.04 1.82 38.00
C LEU A 11 43.68 1.09 37.83
N LEU A 12 43.11 0.60 38.91
CA LEU A 12 41.78 -0.06 38.91
C LEU A 12 40.62 0.95 38.77
N ILE A 13 40.78 2.20 39.20
CA ILE A 13 39.78 3.24 39.09
C ILE A 13 39.68 3.79 37.66
N ILE A 14 40.78 3.77 36.90
CA ILE A 14 40.81 4.26 35.50
C ILE A 14 40.20 3.22 34.52
N ALA A 15 40.21 1.92 34.85
CA ALA A 15 39.64 0.87 34.01
C ALA A 15 38.10 0.78 34.10
N GLY A 16 37.50 1.43 35.10
CA GLY A 16 36.05 1.35 35.35
C GLY A 16 35.15 2.36 34.62
N LEU A 17 35.73 3.31 33.86
CA LEU A 17 34.93 4.42 33.26
C LEU A 17 34.77 4.33 31.74
N GLN A 18 34.90 3.16 31.16
CA GLN A 18 34.68 2.95 29.72
C GLN A 18 33.36 2.23 29.42
N ILE A 19 32.38 2.35 30.32
CA ILE A 19 31.00 1.97 29.96
C ILE A 19 30.30 3.23 29.42
N THR A 20 30.79 3.72 28.30
CA THR A 20 30.07 4.71 27.51
C THR A 20 28.90 4.02 26.83
N ALA A 21 27.75 4.18 27.41
CA ALA A 21 26.45 4.39 26.79
C ALA A 21 26.44 4.17 25.27
N CYS A 22 26.06 2.97 24.85
CA CYS A 22 25.25 2.85 23.64
C CYS A 22 23.94 3.61 23.91
N GLN A 23 23.93 4.91 23.75
CA GLN A 23 22.71 5.66 23.48
C GLN A 23 22.18 5.13 22.15
N LYS A 24 21.27 4.16 22.27
CA LYS A 24 20.37 3.79 21.20
C LYS A 24 19.61 5.06 20.87
N HIS A 25 20.09 5.78 19.85
CA HIS A 25 19.37 6.87 19.25
C HIS A 25 18.11 6.25 18.67
N SER A 26 17.04 6.23 19.46
CA SER A 26 15.70 5.96 18.98
C SER A 26 15.32 7.17 18.13
N GLU A 27 15.80 7.20 16.89
CA GLU A 27 15.11 7.98 15.88
C GLU A 27 13.67 7.46 15.92
N MET A 28 12.78 8.30 16.42
CA MET A 28 11.36 8.10 16.18
C MET A 28 11.19 8.17 14.66
N HIS A 29 11.32 7.02 14.00
CA HIS A 29 10.84 6.89 12.65
C HIS A 29 9.34 7.12 12.74
N GLU A 30 8.91 8.32 12.35
CA GLU A 30 7.52 8.58 12.05
C GLU A 30 7.08 7.47 11.10
N VAL A 31 6.20 6.60 11.58
CA VAL A 31 5.67 5.48 10.79
C VAL A 31 4.77 6.10 9.74
N VAL A 32 5.37 6.46 8.61
CA VAL A 32 4.61 6.93 7.45
C VAL A 32 3.83 5.73 6.92
N HIS A 33 2.54 5.69 7.21
CA HIS A 33 1.66 4.68 6.66
C HIS A 33 1.65 4.80 5.14
N PRO A 34 1.88 3.71 4.39
CA PRO A 34 1.94 3.74 2.93
C PRO A 34 0.61 4.08 2.28
N ALA A 35 -0.50 3.91 3.00
CA ALA A 35 -1.85 4.20 2.57
C ALA A 35 -2.66 4.85 3.68
N GLU A 36 -3.50 5.82 3.31
CA GLU A 36 -4.56 6.39 4.14
C GLU A 36 -5.89 5.81 3.65
N ILE A 37 -6.72 5.31 4.60
CA ILE A 37 -8.00 4.70 4.31
C ILE A 37 -9.11 5.52 4.96
N VAL A 38 -9.98 6.09 4.14
CA VAL A 38 -11.11 6.90 4.61
C VAL A 38 -12.42 6.25 4.17
N LYS A 39 -13.28 5.90 5.10
CA LYS A 39 -14.62 5.38 4.82
C LYS A 39 -15.47 6.43 4.11
N ILE A 40 -16.21 6.01 3.09
CA ILE A 40 -17.19 6.86 2.42
C ILE A 40 -18.52 6.74 3.18
N GLU A 41 -19.03 7.87 3.67
CA GLU A 41 -20.28 7.89 4.45
C GLU A 41 -21.45 7.30 3.62
N GLY A 42 -22.24 6.46 4.28
CA GLY A 42 -23.40 5.81 3.65
C GLY A 42 -23.05 4.71 2.67
N SER A 43 -21.80 4.22 2.67
CA SER A 43 -21.32 3.16 1.77
C SER A 43 -20.39 2.19 2.49
N ASP A 44 -20.29 0.96 1.98
CA ASP A 44 -19.29 -0.02 2.39
C ASP A 44 -17.93 0.22 1.71
N LEU A 45 -17.81 1.27 0.91
CA LEU A 45 -16.60 1.61 0.18
C LEU A 45 -15.67 2.50 1.00
N SER A 46 -14.39 2.48 0.64
CA SER A 46 -13.37 3.36 1.20
C SER A 46 -12.57 4.03 0.10
N LYS A 47 -12.10 5.24 0.36
CA LYS A 47 -11.02 5.86 -0.39
C LYS A 47 -9.69 5.31 0.13
N VAL A 48 -8.85 4.84 -0.77
CA VAL A 48 -7.47 4.42 -0.51
C VAL A 48 -6.55 5.44 -1.15
N THR A 49 -5.87 6.25 -0.35
CA THR A 49 -4.91 7.24 -0.84
C THR A 49 -3.50 6.74 -0.56
N LEU A 50 -2.71 6.49 -1.60
CA LEU A 50 -1.35 5.99 -1.48
C LEU A 50 -0.33 7.14 -1.42
N THR A 51 0.76 6.94 -0.66
CA THR A 51 1.93 7.81 -0.77
C THR A 51 2.62 7.60 -2.13
N GLU A 52 3.36 8.60 -2.60
CA GLU A 52 4.17 8.48 -3.82
C GLU A 52 5.13 7.28 -3.77
N LYS A 53 5.78 7.10 -2.64
CA LYS A 53 6.67 5.97 -2.40
C LYS A 53 5.96 4.62 -2.45
N ALA A 54 4.69 4.55 -2.04
CA ALA A 54 3.89 3.34 -2.16
C ALA A 54 3.56 3.05 -3.63
N ILE A 55 3.16 4.07 -4.41
CA ILE A 55 2.93 3.95 -5.86
C ILE A 55 4.17 3.39 -6.57
N GLU A 56 5.35 3.94 -6.29
CA GLU A 56 6.62 3.47 -6.86
C GLU A 56 6.92 2.02 -6.48
N ARG A 57 6.82 1.68 -5.19
CA ARG A 57 7.11 0.33 -4.68
C ARG A 57 6.20 -0.74 -5.28
N LEU A 58 4.94 -0.41 -5.47
CA LEU A 58 3.95 -1.31 -6.06
C LEU A 58 4.04 -1.36 -7.58
N ALA A 59 4.87 -0.51 -8.19
CA ALA A 59 4.88 -0.28 -9.62
C ALA A 59 3.45 -0.09 -10.18
N LEU A 60 2.60 0.60 -9.38
CA LEU A 60 1.19 0.76 -9.67
C LEU A 60 1.00 1.46 -11.01
N LYS A 61 0.15 0.89 -11.84
CA LYS A 61 -0.21 1.46 -13.15
C LYS A 61 -1.71 1.63 -13.25
N THR A 62 -2.08 2.59 -14.07
CA THR A 62 -3.48 2.87 -14.38
C THR A 62 -3.69 2.85 -15.88
N GLU A 63 -4.88 2.48 -16.29
CA GLU A 63 -5.37 2.56 -17.66
C GLU A 63 -6.76 3.19 -17.67
N GLN A 64 -7.28 3.50 -18.86
CA GLN A 64 -8.65 4.00 -18.98
C GLN A 64 -9.59 2.88 -19.39
N VAL A 65 -10.83 2.93 -18.88
CA VAL A 65 -11.93 2.16 -19.44
C VAL A 65 -12.08 2.57 -20.89
N ARG A 66 -12.01 1.62 -21.79
CA ARG A 66 -12.13 1.83 -23.25
C ARG A 66 -13.43 1.24 -23.76
N GLU A 67 -13.73 1.51 -25.02
CA GLU A 67 -14.79 0.84 -25.75
C GLU A 67 -14.18 -0.07 -26.82
N SER A 68 -14.70 -1.29 -26.93
CA SER A 68 -14.36 -2.24 -27.97
C SER A 68 -15.62 -3.07 -28.30
N LYS A 69 -15.91 -3.24 -29.58
CA LYS A 69 -17.09 -3.99 -30.03
C LYS A 69 -18.42 -3.51 -29.38
N SER A 70 -18.53 -2.20 -29.15
CA SER A 70 -19.70 -1.55 -28.48
C SER A 70 -19.88 -1.96 -27.00
N GLN A 71 -18.88 -2.53 -26.37
CA GLN A 71 -18.84 -2.82 -24.93
C GLN A 71 -17.70 -2.06 -24.25
N LYS A 72 -17.87 -1.77 -22.97
CA LYS A 72 -16.79 -1.27 -22.13
C LYS A 72 -15.78 -2.38 -21.91
N VAL A 73 -14.50 -2.04 -21.98
CA VAL A 73 -13.41 -2.99 -21.71
C VAL A 73 -12.41 -2.40 -20.74
N VAL A 74 -11.87 -3.27 -19.90
CA VAL A 74 -10.76 -2.97 -18.98
C VAL A 74 -9.70 -4.07 -19.12
N PRO A 75 -8.44 -3.82 -18.72
CA PRO A 75 -7.49 -4.91 -18.58
C PRO A 75 -8.01 -5.98 -17.63
N TYR A 76 -7.85 -7.25 -17.96
CA TYR A 76 -8.24 -8.34 -17.06
C TYR A 76 -7.52 -8.24 -15.70
N SER A 77 -6.29 -7.75 -15.69
CA SER A 77 -5.51 -7.50 -14.48
C SER A 77 -6.10 -6.43 -13.54
N SER A 78 -7.08 -5.64 -14.02
CA SER A 78 -7.80 -4.66 -13.19
C SER A 78 -8.88 -5.30 -12.31
N LEU A 79 -9.28 -6.54 -12.60
CA LEU A 79 -10.36 -7.20 -11.88
C LEU A 79 -9.89 -7.74 -10.54
N ILE A 80 -10.75 -7.59 -9.52
CA ILE A 80 -10.64 -8.25 -8.24
C ILE A 80 -11.95 -8.94 -7.91
N TYR A 81 -11.86 -10.09 -7.28
CA TYR A 81 -13.01 -10.86 -6.83
C TYR A 81 -13.05 -10.82 -5.31
N ASP A 82 -14.17 -10.43 -4.76
CA ASP A 82 -14.36 -10.48 -3.31
C ASP A 82 -14.75 -11.89 -2.82
N ILE A 83 -14.84 -12.03 -1.51
CA ILE A 83 -15.22 -13.31 -0.88
C ILE A 83 -16.63 -13.81 -1.22
N ASN A 84 -17.47 -12.92 -1.76
CA ASN A 84 -18.84 -13.23 -2.20
C ASN A 84 -18.89 -13.54 -3.70
N GLY A 85 -17.75 -13.56 -4.39
CA GLY A 85 -17.67 -13.76 -5.83
C GLY A 85 -18.10 -12.56 -6.65
N GLN A 86 -18.24 -11.39 -6.05
CA GLN A 86 -18.52 -10.16 -6.78
C GLN A 86 -17.25 -9.60 -7.40
N THR A 87 -17.39 -9.01 -8.57
CA THR A 87 -16.26 -8.47 -9.32
C THR A 87 -16.20 -6.95 -9.18
N TRP A 88 -14.98 -6.46 -8.94
CA TRP A 88 -14.68 -5.06 -8.68
C TRP A 88 -13.45 -4.62 -9.48
N ILE A 89 -13.35 -3.31 -9.69
CA ILE A 89 -12.14 -2.63 -10.15
C ILE A 89 -11.88 -1.42 -9.26
N TYR A 90 -10.65 -0.92 -9.21
CA TYR A 90 -10.32 0.32 -8.52
C TYR A 90 -10.29 1.46 -9.52
N THR A 91 -11.24 2.40 -9.41
CA THR A 91 -11.21 3.67 -10.14
C THR A 91 -10.28 4.64 -9.44
N SER A 92 -9.67 5.57 -10.19
CA SER A 92 -8.81 6.64 -9.67
C SER A 92 -9.47 8.00 -9.96
N PRO A 93 -10.36 8.48 -9.06
CA PRO A 93 -11.03 9.77 -9.24
C PRO A 93 -10.09 10.96 -9.06
N GLU A 94 -9.04 10.77 -8.28
CA GLU A 94 -8.02 11.78 -7.99
C GLU A 94 -6.62 11.14 -8.02
N SER A 95 -5.58 11.96 -8.17
CA SER A 95 -4.21 11.45 -8.14
C SER A 95 -3.95 10.63 -6.87
N ARG A 96 -3.39 9.43 -7.03
CA ARG A 96 -3.03 8.50 -5.95
C ARG A 96 -4.19 8.03 -5.06
N THR A 97 -5.42 8.36 -5.42
CA THR A 97 -6.63 7.99 -4.67
C THR A 97 -7.44 6.98 -5.48
N PHE A 98 -7.82 5.90 -4.83
CA PHE A 98 -8.51 4.76 -5.45
C PHE A 98 -9.79 4.43 -4.67
N VAL A 99 -10.84 4.10 -5.43
CA VAL A 99 -12.14 3.69 -4.88
C VAL A 99 -12.64 2.50 -5.68
N ARG A 100 -13.09 1.45 -5.00
CA ARG A 100 -13.68 0.30 -5.70
C ARG A 100 -14.98 0.69 -6.41
N ALA A 101 -15.13 0.20 -7.62
CA ALA A 101 -16.37 0.24 -8.36
C ALA A 101 -16.76 -1.18 -8.75
N LYS A 102 -18.03 -1.53 -8.53
CA LYS A 102 -18.57 -2.82 -8.94
C LYS A 102 -18.66 -2.89 -10.46
N VAL A 103 -18.34 -4.05 -11.00
CA VAL A 103 -18.46 -4.33 -12.43
C VAL A 103 -19.21 -5.64 -12.66
N ASP A 104 -19.92 -5.72 -13.77
CA ASP A 104 -20.50 -6.94 -14.28
C ASP A 104 -19.72 -7.37 -15.52
N VAL A 105 -19.02 -8.50 -15.43
CA VAL A 105 -18.17 -9.03 -16.50
C VAL A 105 -18.99 -9.97 -17.36
N ASP A 106 -19.06 -9.67 -18.64
CA ASP A 106 -19.66 -10.54 -19.64
C ASP A 106 -18.72 -11.72 -19.97
N HIS A 107 -17.53 -11.41 -20.45
CA HIS A 107 -16.52 -12.41 -20.79
C HIS A 107 -15.12 -11.81 -20.77
N VAL A 108 -14.12 -12.68 -20.86
CA VAL A 108 -12.70 -12.32 -21.00
C VAL A 108 -12.20 -12.82 -22.34
N GLU A 109 -11.56 -11.94 -23.12
CA GLU A 109 -10.91 -12.27 -24.38
C GLU A 109 -9.47 -11.76 -24.36
N GLY A 110 -8.49 -12.67 -24.35
CA GLY A 110 -7.10 -12.33 -24.19
C GLY A 110 -6.84 -11.62 -22.83
N ASP A 111 -6.27 -10.43 -22.89
CA ASP A 111 -5.95 -9.63 -21.71
C ASP A 111 -7.04 -8.60 -21.37
N LEU A 112 -8.20 -8.69 -21.97
CA LEU A 112 -9.33 -7.75 -21.81
C LEU A 112 -10.55 -8.43 -21.18
N ALA A 113 -11.16 -7.75 -20.21
CA ALA A 113 -12.47 -8.07 -19.69
C ALA A 113 -13.51 -7.14 -20.33
N TYR A 114 -14.53 -7.73 -20.92
CA TYR A 114 -15.68 -7.07 -21.52
C TYR A 114 -16.78 -6.96 -20.48
N LEU A 115 -17.32 -5.76 -20.31
CA LEU A 115 -18.24 -5.46 -19.22
C LEU A 115 -19.67 -5.25 -19.76
N ASN A 116 -20.64 -5.91 -19.10
CA ASN A 116 -22.06 -5.57 -19.23
C ASN A 116 -22.37 -4.26 -18.51
N ASP A 117 -21.79 -4.08 -17.31
CA ASP A 117 -21.90 -2.85 -16.52
C ASP A 117 -20.61 -2.50 -15.79
N GLY A 118 -20.39 -1.21 -15.60
CA GLY A 118 -19.20 -0.66 -14.95
C GLY A 118 -19.04 0.83 -15.19
N PRO A 119 -17.92 1.43 -14.74
CA PRO A 119 -17.66 2.86 -14.91
C PRO A 119 -17.72 3.30 -16.35
N PRO A 120 -17.98 4.60 -16.61
CA PRO A 120 -17.98 5.16 -17.96
C PRO A 120 -16.64 5.00 -18.68
N VAL A 121 -16.69 4.95 -20.01
CA VAL A 121 -15.50 5.03 -20.87
C VAL A 121 -14.71 6.31 -20.53
N GLY A 122 -13.38 6.19 -20.45
CA GLY A 122 -12.49 7.26 -20.04
C GLY A 122 -12.19 7.30 -18.54
N THR A 123 -12.92 6.55 -17.71
CA THR A 123 -12.60 6.43 -16.28
C THR A 123 -11.22 5.79 -16.11
N VAL A 124 -10.37 6.40 -15.31
CA VAL A 124 -9.05 5.85 -14.96
C VAL A 124 -9.21 4.74 -13.93
N VAL A 125 -8.60 3.59 -14.20
CA VAL A 125 -8.65 2.39 -13.35
C VAL A 125 -7.25 1.84 -13.10
N ALA A 126 -7.03 1.24 -11.93
CA ALA A 126 -5.79 0.54 -11.65
C ALA A 126 -5.69 -0.72 -12.50
N SER A 127 -4.52 -0.97 -13.11
CA SER A 127 -4.22 -2.17 -13.92
C SER A 127 -3.06 -3.00 -13.37
N VAL A 128 -2.22 -2.40 -12.51
CA VAL A 128 -1.16 -3.07 -11.75
C VAL A 128 -1.24 -2.59 -10.30
N GLY A 129 -0.98 -3.46 -9.33
CA GLY A 129 -1.07 -3.15 -7.90
C GLY A 129 -2.50 -3.28 -7.32
N VAL A 130 -3.40 -3.93 -8.05
CA VAL A 130 -4.82 -4.06 -7.68
C VAL A 130 -5.03 -4.91 -6.43
N ALA A 131 -4.28 -6.00 -6.30
CA ALA A 131 -4.33 -6.86 -5.11
C ALA A 131 -3.82 -6.14 -3.86
N GLU A 132 -2.80 -5.31 -4.01
CA GLU A 132 -2.22 -4.51 -2.93
C GLU A 132 -3.18 -3.39 -2.49
N LEU A 133 -3.89 -2.76 -3.42
CA LEU A 133 -4.98 -1.83 -3.10
C LEU A 133 -6.07 -2.52 -2.27
N TYR A 134 -6.47 -3.72 -2.68
CA TYR A 134 -7.44 -4.52 -1.93
C TYR A 134 -6.92 -4.88 -0.54
N GLY A 135 -5.67 -5.33 -0.45
CA GLY A 135 -5.01 -5.62 0.82
C GLY A 135 -4.97 -4.40 1.75
N ALA A 136 -4.65 -3.23 1.21
CA ALA A 136 -4.63 -1.98 1.98
C ALA A 136 -6.05 -1.59 2.46
N GLU A 137 -7.07 -1.64 1.59
CA GLU A 137 -8.45 -1.29 1.95
C GLU A 137 -8.98 -2.15 3.10
N PHE A 138 -8.73 -3.45 3.08
CA PHE A 138 -9.23 -4.41 4.06
C PHE A 138 -8.24 -4.74 5.18
N LYS A 139 -7.06 -4.11 5.19
CA LYS A 139 -5.99 -4.34 6.18
C LYS A 139 -5.60 -5.82 6.28
N VAL A 140 -5.59 -6.53 5.14
CA VAL A 140 -5.10 -7.90 5.07
C VAL A 140 -3.59 -7.91 4.86
N GLY A 141 -2.86 -8.73 5.62
CA GLY A 141 -1.40 -8.88 5.49
C GLY A 141 -0.57 -8.12 6.52
N HIS A 142 -1.13 -7.80 7.69
CA HIS A 142 -0.42 -7.26 8.87
C HIS A 142 -0.21 -8.33 9.91
#